data_c9af6e0d81cacaa80625158859b44cb7
#
_entry.id   c9af6e0d81cacaa80625158859b44cb7
#
_cell.length_a   1.000
_cell.length_b   1.000
_cell.length_c   1.000
_cell.angle_alpha   90.00
_cell.angle_beta   90.00
_cell.angle_gamma   90.00
#
_symmetry.space_group_name_H-M   'P 1'
#
loop_
_entity.id
_entity.type
_entity.pdbx_description
1 polymer ?
#
loop_
_entity_poly.entity_id
_entity_poly.type
_entity_poly.pdbx_seq_one_letter_code
_entity_poly.pdbx_strand_id
1 'polypeptide(L)'
;MEIEFIEEFFGEFDRKKRAAEIIERLADRSHLILFAEAALPQDPSQTAPVSFKVAHEIFQHEKDPSLADLVKRLDGPVNFYGRRVLYSWIGGTRRDWRGQGHFRALTEQQEVWAVDQGFNEVVVKTKNKFYEMRGTLTHLSFDVIKYERDPTANQESKVYLGKQLGLDLLKEHRSEKTVVQAVSKPKD
;
A
#
# COMPACT_ATOMS: atom_id res chain seq x y z
N MET A 1 -6.76 -10.41 16.14
CA MET A 1 -7.92 -9.96 15.30
C MET A 1 -7.47 -9.32 13.99
N GLU A 2 -6.73 -8.20 13.97
CA GLU A 2 -6.32 -7.50 12.73
C GLU A 2 -5.36 -8.29 11.85
N ILE A 3 -4.33 -8.91 12.44
CA ILE A 3 -3.36 -9.73 11.69
C ILE A 3 -3.98 -11.05 11.24
N GLU A 4 -4.89 -11.61 12.01
CA GLU A 4 -5.67 -12.80 11.66
C GLU A 4 -6.55 -12.55 10.43
N PHE A 5 -7.15 -11.35 10.30
CA PHE A 5 -7.87 -10.98 9.10
C PHE A 5 -6.98 -10.95 7.86
N ILE A 6 -5.73 -10.45 7.99
CA ILE A 6 -4.77 -10.47 6.88
C ILE A 6 -4.43 -11.91 6.50
N GLU A 7 -4.22 -12.80 7.48
CA GLU A 7 -3.97 -14.23 7.24
C GLU A 7 -5.15 -14.89 6.52
N GLU A 8 -6.38 -14.64 6.97
CA GLU A 8 -7.61 -15.12 6.34
C GLU A 8 -7.73 -14.64 4.89
N PHE A 9 -7.46 -13.35 4.64
CA PHE A 9 -7.47 -12.77 3.30
C PHE A 9 -6.53 -13.52 2.33
N PHE A 10 -5.33 -13.87 2.78
CA PHE A 10 -4.37 -14.63 1.99
C PHE A 10 -4.66 -16.13 1.92
N GLY A 11 -5.62 -16.63 2.67
CA GLY A 11 -6.07 -18.03 2.60
C GLY A 11 -6.58 -18.43 1.21
N GLU A 12 -7.08 -17.47 0.43
CA GLU A 12 -7.57 -17.68 -0.95
C GLU A 12 -6.45 -17.64 -2.01
N PHE A 13 -5.21 -17.34 -1.63
CA PHE A 13 -4.08 -17.22 -2.56
C PHE A 13 -3.11 -18.40 -2.43
N ASP A 14 -2.42 -18.75 -3.51
CA ASP A 14 -1.40 -19.82 -3.54
C ASP A 14 -0.27 -19.60 -2.54
N ARG A 15 0.02 -18.34 -2.20
CA ARG A 15 1.04 -17.95 -1.23
C ARG A 15 0.39 -17.37 0.01
N LYS A 16 0.20 -18.20 1.02
CA LYS A 16 -0.31 -17.78 2.32
C LYS A 16 0.69 -16.90 3.07
N LYS A 17 0.19 -15.88 3.75
CA LYS A 17 0.91 -15.07 4.72
C LYS A 17 0.44 -15.49 6.12
N ARG A 18 1.37 -15.93 6.96
CA ARG A 18 1.06 -16.29 8.34
C ARG A 18 1.23 -15.08 9.26
N ALA A 19 0.40 -14.99 10.28
CA ALA A 19 0.46 -13.91 11.27
C ALA A 19 1.87 -13.78 11.88
N ALA A 20 2.52 -14.89 12.22
CA ALA A 20 3.88 -14.90 12.76
C ALA A 20 4.91 -14.27 11.80
N GLU A 21 4.83 -14.56 10.51
CA GLU A 21 5.72 -13.96 9.49
C GLU A 21 5.53 -12.44 9.38
N ILE A 22 4.29 -11.97 9.54
CA ILE A 22 3.97 -10.54 9.50
C ILE A 22 4.54 -9.86 10.74
N ILE A 23 4.31 -10.43 11.93
CA ILE A 23 4.82 -9.90 13.20
C ILE A 23 6.35 -9.83 13.19
N GLU A 24 7.01 -10.92 12.80
CA GLU A 24 8.47 -10.97 12.70
C GLU A 24 9.02 -9.91 11.74
N ARG A 25 8.39 -9.74 10.57
CA ARG A 25 8.79 -8.74 9.59
C ARG A 25 8.70 -7.31 10.12
N LEU A 26 7.73 -7.01 10.95
CA LEU A 26 7.44 -5.67 11.45
C LEU A 26 8.16 -5.33 12.76
N ALA A 27 8.70 -6.31 13.48
CA ALA A 27 9.14 -6.18 14.87
C ALA A 27 10.19 -5.07 15.12
N ASP A 28 11.19 -4.94 14.23
CA ASP A 28 12.35 -4.06 14.46
C ASP A 28 12.40 -2.86 13.49
N ARG A 29 11.25 -2.43 13.01
CA ARG A 29 11.19 -1.34 12.03
C ARG A 29 9.94 -0.48 12.15
N SER A 30 10.02 0.76 11.71
CA SER A 30 8.87 1.63 11.61
C SER A 30 7.87 1.02 10.62
N HIS A 31 6.62 0.87 11.04
CA HIS A 31 5.59 0.24 10.24
C HIS A 31 4.21 0.85 10.47
N LEU A 32 3.30 0.59 9.53
CA LEU A 32 1.90 1.01 9.57
C LEU A 32 1.01 -0.14 9.12
N ILE A 33 -0.07 -0.37 9.87
CA ILE A 33 -1.16 -1.26 9.48
C ILE A 33 -2.44 -0.43 9.45
N LEU A 34 -3.11 -0.40 8.32
CA LEU A 34 -4.37 0.31 8.12
C LEU A 34 -5.48 -0.68 7.76
N PHE A 35 -6.68 -0.43 8.30
CA PHE A 35 -7.90 -1.13 7.92
C PHE A 35 -8.97 -0.14 7.51
N ALA A 36 -9.77 -0.53 6.50
CA ALA A 36 -11.07 0.06 6.24
C ALA A 36 -12.14 -0.90 6.74
N GLU A 37 -13.06 -0.39 7.55
CA GLU A 37 -14.22 -1.11 8.03
C GLU A 37 -15.47 -0.60 7.35
N ALA A 38 -16.43 -1.48 7.13
CA ALA A 38 -17.74 -1.14 6.59
C ALA A 38 -18.85 -1.77 7.42
N ALA A 39 -19.99 -1.10 7.50
CA ALA A 39 -21.18 -1.63 8.14
C ALA A 39 -21.67 -2.89 7.40
N LEU A 40 -22.07 -3.91 8.15
CA LEU A 40 -22.61 -5.12 7.57
C LEU A 40 -24.01 -4.87 6.99
N PRO A 41 -24.31 -5.33 5.77
CA PRO A 41 -25.61 -5.11 5.14
C PRO A 41 -26.78 -5.67 5.96
N GLN A 42 -26.58 -6.79 6.67
CA GLN A 42 -27.57 -7.47 7.49
C GLN A 42 -27.71 -6.87 8.90
N ASP A 43 -26.73 -6.14 9.38
CA ASP A 43 -26.76 -5.44 10.67
C ASP A 43 -25.82 -4.22 10.63
N PRO A 44 -26.35 -3.02 10.28
CA PRO A 44 -25.57 -1.80 10.17
C PRO A 44 -24.93 -1.31 11.49
N SER A 45 -25.32 -1.88 12.63
CA SER A 45 -24.69 -1.58 13.92
C SER A 45 -23.34 -2.30 14.09
N GLN A 46 -23.07 -3.31 13.25
CA GLN A 46 -21.82 -4.05 13.25
C GLN A 46 -20.96 -3.66 12.05
N THR A 47 -19.66 -3.60 12.25
CA THR A 47 -18.69 -3.36 11.19
C THR A 47 -17.80 -4.58 10.99
N ALA A 48 -17.27 -4.72 9.77
CA ALA A 48 -16.26 -5.72 9.46
C ALA A 48 -15.11 -5.10 8.64
N PRO A 49 -13.88 -5.58 8.81
CA PRO A 49 -12.77 -5.15 7.99
C PRO A 49 -12.97 -5.61 6.54
N VAL A 50 -12.94 -4.68 5.60
CA VAL A 50 -13.18 -4.93 4.18
C VAL A 50 -11.95 -4.69 3.30
N SER A 51 -10.99 -3.91 3.81
CA SER A 51 -9.73 -3.63 3.13
C SER A 51 -8.62 -3.40 4.14
N PHE A 52 -7.39 -3.69 3.76
CA PHE A 52 -6.22 -3.44 4.60
C PHE A 52 -5.01 -3.02 3.78
N LYS A 53 -4.05 -2.41 4.45
CA LYS A 53 -2.75 -2.06 3.88
C LYS A 53 -1.68 -2.12 4.97
N VAL A 54 -0.56 -2.76 4.66
CA VAL A 54 0.61 -2.86 5.54
C VAL A 54 1.81 -2.28 4.83
N ALA A 55 2.51 -1.40 5.51
CA ALA A 55 3.74 -0.81 5.05
C ALA A 55 4.80 -0.83 6.14
N HIS A 56 6.06 -0.89 5.76
CA HIS A 56 7.18 -0.84 6.70
C HIS A 56 8.41 -0.20 6.07
N GLU A 57 9.27 0.33 6.91
CA GLU A 57 10.57 0.85 6.49
C GLU A 57 11.44 -0.27 5.89
N ILE A 58 12.21 0.07 4.86
CA ILE A 58 13.27 -0.77 4.32
C ILE A 58 14.60 -0.03 4.35
N PHE A 59 15.67 -0.75 4.64
CA PHE A 59 17.01 -0.20 4.84
C PHE A 59 17.93 -0.60 3.70
N GLN A 60 18.96 0.23 3.46
CA GLN A 60 20.00 -0.08 2.47
C GLN A 60 20.67 -1.43 2.73
N HIS A 61 20.84 -1.79 4.00
CA HIS A 61 21.47 -3.04 4.44
C HIS A 61 20.47 -3.89 5.21
N GLU A 62 19.68 -4.65 4.48
CA GLU A 62 18.69 -5.57 5.06
C GLU A 62 19.32 -6.91 5.45
N LYS A 63 18.91 -7.43 6.62
CA LYS A 63 19.31 -8.75 7.09
C LYS A 63 18.42 -9.87 6.54
N ASP A 64 17.15 -9.58 6.33
CA ASP A 64 16.20 -10.52 5.71
C ASP A 64 16.56 -10.72 4.23
N PRO A 65 16.82 -11.96 3.76
CA PRO A 65 17.24 -12.21 2.39
C PRO A 65 16.25 -11.72 1.33
N SER A 66 14.95 -11.76 1.63
CA SER A 66 13.91 -11.32 0.68
C SER A 66 13.86 -9.80 0.55
N LEU A 67 14.14 -9.09 1.64
CA LEU A 67 14.25 -7.63 1.62
C LEU A 67 15.58 -7.18 1.04
N ALA A 68 16.67 -7.87 1.31
CA ALA A 68 17.97 -7.61 0.68
C ALA A 68 17.89 -7.76 -0.85
N ASP A 69 17.20 -8.79 -1.37
CA ASP A 69 16.93 -8.93 -2.81
C ASP A 69 16.07 -7.77 -3.33
N LEU A 70 15.03 -7.35 -2.59
CA LEU A 70 14.22 -6.19 -2.97
C LEU A 70 15.04 -4.92 -3.07
N VAL A 71 15.83 -4.60 -2.03
CA VAL A 71 16.68 -3.40 -1.98
C VAL A 71 17.69 -3.42 -3.10
N LYS A 72 18.35 -4.56 -3.36
CA LYS A 72 19.27 -4.73 -4.50
C LYS A 72 18.58 -4.45 -5.84
N ARG A 73 17.31 -4.83 -6.01
CA ARG A 73 16.56 -4.54 -7.23
C ARG A 73 16.15 -3.08 -7.36
N LEU A 74 15.99 -2.38 -6.24
CA LEU A 74 15.69 -0.96 -6.17
C LEU A 74 16.93 -0.06 -6.24
N ASP A 75 18.13 -0.64 -6.18
CA ASP A 75 19.38 0.10 -6.34
C ASP A 75 19.44 0.78 -7.71
N GLY A 76 19.78 2.06 -7.71
CA GLY A 76 19.71 2.95 -8.87
C GLY A 76 18.40 3.73 -8.95
N PRO A 77 17.21 3.11 -9.11
CA PRO A 77 15.94 3.84 -9.09
C PRO A 77 15.59 4.53 -7.77
N VAL A 78 16.04 3.99 -6.64
CA VAL A 78 15.77 4.51 -5.29
C VAL A 78 17.07 4.88 -4.61
N ASN A 79 17.13 6.10 -4.07
CA ASN A 79 18.28 6.54 -3.28
C ASN A 79 18.01 6.27 -1.79
N PHE A 80 18.78 5.37 -1.19
CA PHE A 80 18.72 5.04 0.24
C PHE A 80 19.66 5.89 1.10
N TYR A 81 20.65 6.57 0.52
CA TYR A 81 21.65 7.30 1.29
C TYR A 81 21.04 8.53 1.99
N GLY A 82 21.07 8.51 3.33
CA GLY A 82 20.51 9.58 4.15
C GLY A 82 18.99 9.75 4.03
N ARG A 83 18.28 8.75 3.51
CA ARG A 83 16.84 8.80 3.25
C ARG A 83 16.12 7.63 3.89
N ARG A 84 14.87 7.87 4.28
CA ARG A 84 13.96 6.85 4.77
C ARG A 84 13.01 6.43 3.67
N VAL A 85 12.95 5.15 3.40
CA VAL A 85 12.12 4.57 2.34
C VAL A 85 11.07 3.66 2.96
N LEU A 86 9.80 3.93 2.66
CA LEU A 86 8.67 3.11 3.08
C LEU A 86 8.32 2.12 1.98
N TYR A 87 8.28 0.84 2.31
CA TYR A 87 7.78 -0.21 1.42
C TYR A 87 6.32 -0.51 1.72
N SER A 88 5.44 -0.16 0.79
CA SER A 88 4.03 -0.57 0.82
C SER A 88 3.93 -2.05 0.43
N TRP A 89 4.01 -2.91 1.45
CA TRP A 89 4.32 -4.33 1.29
C TRP A 89 3.16 -5.18 0.82
N ILE A 90 2.07 -5.21 1.59
CA ILE A 90 0.87 -6.00 1.30
C ILE A 90 -0.38 -5.18 1.52
N GLY A 91 -1.42 -5.51 0.80
CA GLY A 91 -2.72 -4.91 0.93
C GLY A 91 -3.75 -5.65 0.09
N GLY A 92 -5.00 -5.47 0.42
CA GLY A 92 -6.08 -6.08 -0.31
C GLY A 92 -7.43 -5.54 0.08
N THR A 93 -8.40 -5.76 -0.79
CA THR A 93 -9.82 -5.42 -0.56
C THR A 93 -10.66 -6.65 -0.86
N ARG A 94 -11.58 -7.00 0.04
CA ARG A 94 -12.55 -8.09 -0.18
C ARG A 94 -13.25 -7.90 -1.52
N ARG A 95 -13.51 -9.00 -2.23
CA ARG A 95 -14.02 -8.99 -3.60
C ARG A 95 -15.27 -8.12 -3.74
N ASP A 96 -16.23 -8.28 -2.83
CA ASP A 96 -17.52 -7.60 -2.86
C ASP A 96 -17.44 -6.10 -2.51
N TRP A 97 -16.27 -5.66 -2.03
CA TRP A 97 -15.99 -4.28 -1.62
C TRP A 97 -15.00 -3.56 -2.53
N ARG A 98 -14.62 -4.19 -3.65
CA ARG A 98 -13.75 -3.55 -4.66
C ARG A 98 -14.49 -2.46 -5.42
N GLY A 99 -13.73 -1.54 -6.01
CA GLY A 99 -14.29 -0.42 -6.78
C GLY A 99 -14.92 0.71 -5.95
N GLN A 100 -14.87 0.63 -4.61
CA GLN A 100 -15.47 1.61 -3.70
C GLN A 100 -14.45 2.61 -3.12
N GLY A 101 -13.22 2.64 -3.64
CA GLY A 101 -12.20 3.60 -3.25
C GLY A 101 -11.41 3.25 -1.98
N HIS A 102 -11.65 2.10 -1.33
CA HIS A 102 -10.94 1.71 -0.09
C HIS A 102 -9.42 1.69 -0.26
N PHE A 103 -8.91 1.08 -1.33
CA PHE A 103 -7.48 1.01 -1.57
C PHE A 103 -6.86 2.40 -1.76
N ARG A 104 -7.56 3.30 -2.47
CA ARG A 104 -7.14 4.69 -2.64
C ARG A 104 -7.06 5.40 -1.30
N ALA A 105 -8.14 5.36 -0.51
CA ALA A 105 -8.21 6.03 0.79
C ALA A 105 -7.10 5.55 1.75
N LEU A 106 -6.85 4.23 1.81
CA LEU A 106 -5.78 3.67 2.63
C LEU A 106 -4.39 4.09 2.13
N THR A 107 -4.20 4.25 0.81
CA THR A 107 -2.94 4.73 0.25
C THR A 107 -2.70 6.20 0.61
N GLU A 108 -3.70 7.06 0.48
CA GLU A 108 -3.62 8.48 0.88
C GLU A 108 -3.30 8.63 2.37
N GLN A 109 -3.95 7.84 3.24
CA GLN A 109 -3.65 7.84 4.68
C GLN A 109 -2.23 7.34 4.98
N GLN A 110 -1.76 6.32 4.26
CA GLN A 110 -0.38 5.84 4.38
C GLN A 110 0.62 6.94 4.00
N GLU A 111 0.36 7.71 2.94
CA GLU A 111 1.23 8.82 2.51
C GLU A 111 1.29 9.93 3.55
N VAL A 112 0.14 10.34 4.12
CA VAL A 112 0.08 11.34 5.21
C VAL A 112 0.92 10.87 6.40
N TRP A 113 0.71 9.64 6.86
CA TRP A 113 1.48 9.07 7.95
C TRP A 113 2.98 9.02 7.62
N ALA A 114 3.34 8.61 6.41
CA ALA A 114 4.74 8.51 5.99
C ALA A 114 5.45 9.86 6.02
N VAL A 115 4.79 10.94 5.58
CA VAL A 115 5.33 12.32 5.66
C VAL A 115 5.51 12.73 7.12
N ASP A 116 4.52 12.48 7.97
CA ASP A 116 4.59 12.83 9.40
C ASP A 116 5.71 12.06 10.13
N GLN A 117 6.01 10.84 9.68
CA GLN A 117 7.13 10.03 10.21
C GLN A 117 8.49 10.37 9.57
N GLY A 118 8.55 11.30 8.64
CA GLY A 118 9.79 11.74 8.00
C GLY A 118 10.32 10.78 6.92
N PHE A 119 9.45 9.97 6.31
CA PHE A 119 9.80 9.20 5.12
C PHE A 119 9.94 10.12 3.90
N ASN A 120 10.90 9.81 3.04
CA ASN A 120 11.20 10.58 1.84
C ASN A 120 10.55 9.99 0.58
N GLU A 121 10.28 8.70 0.60
CA GLU A 121 9.78 7.97 -0.57
C GLU A 121 8.95 6.75 -0.15
N VAL A 122 7.90 6.46 -0.93
CA VAL A 122 7.15 5.20 -0.85
C VAL A 122 7.45 4.38 -2.09
N VAL A 123 7.73 3.10 -1.91
CA VAL A 123 7.90 2.13 -2.99
C VAL A 123 6.87 1.00 -2.89
N VAL A 124 6.41 0.52 -4.02
CA VAL A 124 5.47 -0.59 -4.16
C VAL A 124 6.02 -1.59 -5.16
N LYS A 125 5.97 -2.88 -4.83
CA LYS A 125 6.25 -3.98 -5.76
C LYS A 125 4.97 -4.74 -6.03
N THR A 126 4.62 -4.90 -7.29
CA THR A 126 3.41 -5.61 -7.71
C THR A 126 3.65 -6.44 -8.95
N LYS A 127 2.63 -7.15 -9.41
CA LYS A 127 2.65 -7.86 -10.69
C LYS A 127 1.87 -7.10 -11.76
N ASN A 128 2.26 -7.30 -13.01
CA ASN A 128 1.64 -6.64 -14.16
C ASN A 128 0.12 -6.91 -14.25
N LYS A 129 -0.36 -8.06 -13.81
CA LYS A 129 -1.78 -8.45 -13.80
C LYS A 129 -2.71 -7.61 -12.91
N PHE A 130 -2.18 -6.88 -11.93
CA PHE A 130 -2.98 -6.06 -11.02
C PHE A 130 -3.21 -4.66 -11.58
N TYR A 131 -3.91 -4.59 -12.71
CA TYR A 131 -4.13 -3.34 -13.47
C TYR A 131 -4.89 -2.27 -12.69
N GLU A 132 -5.95 -2.65 -11.97
CA GLU A 132 -6.77 -1.71 -11.19
C GLU A 132 -5.94 -1.03 -10.09
N MET A 133 -5.15 -1.81 -9.33
CA MET A 133 -4.26 -1.27 -8.31
C MET A 133 -3.21 -0.35 -8.93
N ARG A 134 -2.59 -0.74 -10.04
CA ARG A 134 -1.61 0.08 -10.75
C ARG A 134 -2.22 1.38 -11.26
N GLY A 135 -3.43 1.33 -11.82
CA GLY A 135 -4.18 2.50 -12.25
C GLY A 135 -4.43 3.46 -11.08
N THR A 136 -4.88 2.96 -9.93
CA THR A 136 -5.05 3.78 -8.73
C THR A 136 -3.75 4.43 -8.28
N LEU A 137 -2.64 3.68 -8.25
CA LEU A 137 -1.33 4.23 -7.88
C LEU A 137 -0.86 5.31 -8.86
N THR A 138 -1.08 5.11 -10.17
CA THR A 138 -0.77 6.14 -11.18
C THR A 138 -1.58 7.43 -10.97
N HIS A 139 -2.87 7.31 -10.65
CA HIS A 139 -3.71 8.46 -10.29
C HIS A 139 -3.25 9.17 -9.01
N LEU A 140 -2.58 8.47 -8.12
CA LEU A 140 -1.95 9.00 -6.91
C LEU A 140 -0.49 9.45 -7.15
N SER A 141 -0.10 9.66 -8.40
CA SER A 141 1.21 10.15 -8.83
C SER A 141 2.39 9.23 -8.45
N PHE A 142 2.15 7.91 -8.44
CA PHE A 142 3.24 6.95 -8.42
C PHE A 142 3.75 6.69 -9.83
N ASP A 143 5.06 6.75 -10.00
CA ASP A 143 5.74 6.46 -11.25
C ASP A 143 6.25 5.01 -11.28
N VAL A 144 6.26 4.41 -12.48
CA VAL A 144 6.94 3.12 -12.68
C VAL A 144 8.44 3.37 -12.70
N ILE A 145 9.14 2.94 -11.65
CA ILE A 145 10.58 3.14 -11.49
C ILE A 145 11.41 1.95 -12.00
N LYS A 146 10.79 0.76 -12.08
CA LYS A 146 11.42 -0.43 -12.65
C LYS A 146 10.39 -1.44 -13.13
N TYR A 147 10.72 -2.14 -14.21
CA TYR A 147 9.93 -3.23 -14.76
C TYR A 147 10.83 -4.45 -15.02
N GLU A 148 10.47 -5.60 -14.49
CA GLU A 148 11.16 -6.87 -14.71
C GLU A 148 10.22 -7.82 -15.44
N ARG A 149 10.50 -8.01 -16.73
CA ARG A 149 9.71 -8.90 -17.59
C ARG A 149 9.83 -10.36 -17.14
N ASP A 150 8.68 -11.03 -17.00
CA ASP A 150 8.66 -12.48 -16.90
C ASP A 150 8.75 -13.06 -18.34
N PRO A 151 9.69 -13.99 -18.60
CA PRO A 151 9.91 -14.52 -19.94
C PRO A 151 8.77 -15.41 -20.45
N THR A 152 7.98 -15.97 -19.55
CA THR A 152 6.94 -16.95 -19.88
C THR A 152 5.53 -16.37 -19.84
N ALA A 153 5.28 -15.43 -18.93
CA ALA A 153 3.96 -14.85 -18.71
C ALA A 153 4.05 -13.35 -18.39
N ASN A 154 3.74 -12.50 -19.38
CA ASN A 154 3.80 -11.05 -19.20
C ASN A 154 2.97 -10.54 -18.02
N GLN A 155 1.87 -11.20 -17.67
CA GLN A 155 1.04 -10.85 -16.52
C GLN A 155 1.75 -11.05 -15.17
N GLU A 156 2.74 -11.95 -15.09
CA GLU A 156 3.54 -12.24 -13.91
C GLU A 156 4.77 -11.33 -13.79
N SER A 157 5.05 -10.52 -14.81
CA SER A 157 6.12 -9.51 -14.77
C SER A 157 6.00 -8.63 -13.54
N LYS A 158 7.14 -8.28 -12.93
CA LYS A 158 7.19 -7.45 -11.73
C LYS A 158 7.24 -5.97 -12.11
N VAL A 159 6.42 -5.19 -11.45
CA VAL A 159 6.35 -3.73 -11.62
C VAL A 159 6.68 -3.09 -10.28
N TYR A 160 7.65 -2.20 -10.29
CA TYR A 160 8.04 -1.40 -9.13
C TYR A 160 7.59 0.03 -9.39
N LEU A 161 6.83 0.58 -8.44
CA LEU A 161 6.37 1.95 -8.48
C LEU A 161 6.95 2.71 -7.29
N GLY A 162 7.25 3.98 -7.49
CA GLY A 162 7.78 4.86 -6.45
C GLY A 162 7.08 6.21 -6.47
N LYS A 163 7.04 6.85 -5.32
CA LYS A 163 6.55 8.22 -5.16
C LYS A 163 7.41 8.95 -4.14
N GLN A 164 7.96 10.10 -4.55
CA GLN A 164 8.64 11.02 -3.64
C GLN A 164 7.61 11.68 -2.72
N LEU A 165 7.93 11.74 -1.42
CA LEU A 165 7.09 12.36 -0.41
C LEU A 165 7.64 13.74 -0.05
N GLY A 166 6.74 14.72 0.11
CA GLY A 166 7.08 16.07 0.54
C GLY A 166 5.89 16.75 1.23
N LEU A 167 6.13 17.89 1.88
CA LEU A 167 5.10 18.66 2.58
C LEU A 167 3.99 19.17 1.64
N ASP A 168 4.26 19.30 0.35
CA ASP A 168 3.26 19.74 -0.64
C ASP A 168 2.17 18.71 -0.85
N LEU A 169 2.46 17.43 -0.64
CA LEU A 169 1.51 16.32 -0.70
C LEU A 169 0.33 16.50 0.27
N LEU A 170 0.60 16.99 1.48
CA LEU A 170 -0.43 17.27 2.47
C LEU A 170 -1.38 18.39 2.05
N LYS A 171 -0.91 19.32 1.22
CA LYS A 171 -1.74 20.41 0.67
C LYS A 171 -2.65 19.90 -0.45
N GLU A 172 -2.14 19.01 -1.32
CA GLU A 172 -2.92 18.39 -2.40
C GLU A 172 -4.08 17.57 -1.84
N HIS A 173 -3.83 16.68 -0.89
CA HIS A 173 -4.87 15.87 -0.26
C HIS A 173 -5.91 16.70 0.51
N ARG A 174 -5.53 17.83 1.09
CA ARG A 174 -6.47 18.74 1.76
C ARG A 174 -7.36 19.48 0.77
N SER A 175 -6.82 19.91 -0.36
CA SER A 175 -7.59 20.60 -1.39
C SER A 175 -8.62 19.68 -2.07
N GLU A 176 -8.28 18.43 -2.35
CA GLU A 176 -9.21 17.43 -2.90
C GLU A 176 -10.36 17.11 -1.94
N LYS A 177 -10.09 16.96 -0.64
CA LYS A 177 -11.15 16.75 0.37
C LYS A 177 -12.13 17.91 0.47
N THR A 178 -11.66 19.13 0.30
CA THR A 178 -12.51 20.34 0.31
C THR A 178 -13.44 20.36 -0.90
N VAL A 179 -12.97 19.94 -2.06
CA VAL A 179 -13.78 19.85 -3.28
C VAL A 179 -14.87 18.76 -3.17
N VAL A 180 -14.55 17.60 -2.63
CA VAL A 180 -15.52 16.51 -2.44
C VAL A 180 -16.62 16.88 -1.45
N GLN A 181 -16.30 17.61 -0.38
CA GLN A 181 -17.31 18.09 0.58
C GLN A 181 -18.24 19.16 -0.03
N ALA A 182 -17.75 19.98 -0.95
CA ALA A 182 -18.57 20.98 -1.62
C ALA A 182 -19.58 20.39 -2.62
N VAL A 183 -19.29 19.23 -3.21
CA VAL A 183 -20.17 18.52 -4.15
C VAL A 183 -21.23 17.69 -3.44
N SER A 184 -21.02 17.35 -2.15
CA SER A 184 -21.89 16.46 -1.37
C SER A 184 -23.04 17.18 -0.64
N LYS A 185 -23.31 18.47 -0.88
CA LYS A 185 -24.50 19.13 -0.31
C LYS A 185 -25.72 18.79 -1.16
N PRO A 186 -26.74 18.11 -0.62
CA PRO A 186 -28.00 17.97 -1.30
C PRO A 186 -28.60 19.38 -1.54
N LYS A 187 -29.07 19.61 -2.73
CA LYS A 187 -29.96 20.75 -2.99
C LYS A 187 -31.31 20.40 -2.38
N ASP A 188 -31.76 21.21 -1.42
CA ASP A 188 -33.15 21.26 -0.98
C ASP A 188 -34.09 21.58 -2.15
#